data_1dce45d5f430a6a22ed9ea84b61b0c16
#
_entry.id   1dce45d5f430a6a22ed9ea84b61b0c16
#
_cell.length_a   1.000
_cell.length_b   1.000
_cell.length_c   1.000
_cell.angle_alpha   90.00
_cell.angle_beta   90.00
_cell.angle_gamma   90.00
#
_symmetry.space_group_name_H-M   'P 1'
#
loop_
_entity.id
_entity.type
_entity.pdbx_description
1 polymer ?
#
loop_
_entity_poly.entity_id
_entity_poly.type
_entity_poly.pdbx_seq_one_letter_code
_entity_poly.pdbx_strand_id
1 'polypeptide(L)'
;MSENREKPRWEGKHYSFFQNTECEYFPCHRIADPARFSCLFCYCPLYMLGPRCGGNIRYTEKGIKDCTGCLIPHLPENYGRITGKYKEIAAAMQQAEHPQNIRPTQSKEDEQQTDPPQNTPHNREDCRPMTSGKKKASQDLHTRKASGLIVMLACTERGFETMRHAAATLQEHLPETEILQTGRCARVPGFEDGPKLSDAAAEWFYQADALIFIAATGIAVRCIAPFVQDKFRDPAVLVMDESGRFVISLMSGHAGGANRLCGLLAEAVGAQPVITTATDGRGLFAVDVFAVENGLQISDRILAKQISARILAGETLKIFFDEECEAPAGIGKPPENYGKGISRTPDRADADIIVSCRQAADDRREALYLIPKSVTLGIGCRKGITAEAVRKAVLQILQTSGVFRQALSGIASIDLKKEEAGLRAFAEEWDLPLSFFTSDELRQVPGTFSTSDFVRTVTGVDCVCERSAVRLAMDHSGHSGKGGEKQACLLEKKQSLEGVTAALALGKENQSAWGNDR
;
A
#
# COMPACT_ATOMS: atom_id res chain seq x y z
N MET A 1 -50.95 31.52 9.24
CA MET A 1 -50.34 30.29 9.76
C MET A 1 -48.94 30.17 9.18
N SER A 2 -47.94 30.65 9.90
CA SER A 2 -46.52 30.58 9.49
C SER A 2 -45.99 29.20 9.88
N GLU A 3 -45.73 28.35 8.89
CA GLU A 3 -45.04 27.08 9.08
C GLU A 3 -43.65 27.35 9.65
N ASN A 4 -43.44 26.95 10.88
CA ASN A 4 -42.16 26.92 11.58
C ASN A 4 -41.34 25.77 10.96
N ARG A 5 -40.68 26.00 9.81
CA ARG A 5 -39.70 25.03 9.24
C ARG A 5 -38.49 25.03 10.14
N GLU A 6 -38.28 23.97 10.89
CA GLU A 6 -37.03 23.75 11.62
C GLU A 6 -35.84 23.94 10.67
N LYS A 7 -34.90 24.82 11.06
CA LYS A 7 -33.69 25.07 10.27
C LYS A 7 -32.84 23.80 10.19
N PRO A 8 -32.32 23.46 9.02
CA PRO A 8 -31.45 22.31 8.88
C PRO A 8 -30.24 22.39 9.83
N ARG A 9 -29.80 21.23 10.37
CA ARG A 9 -28.71 21.15 11.36
C ARG A 9 -27.37 21.79 10.88
N TRP A 10 -27.15 21.89 9.58
CA TRP A 10 -25.95 22.44 8.97
C TRP A 10 -26.04 23.95 8.72
N GLU A 11 -27.21 24.56 8.75
CA GLU A 11 -27.39 25.98 8.46
C GLU A 11 -26.67 26.86 9.50
N GLY A 12 -25.82 27.77 9.04
CA GLY A 12 -25.02 28.67 9.89
C GLY A 12 -23.85 28.02 10.61
N LYS A 13 -23.45 26.78 10.23
CA LYS A 13 -22.27 26.12 10.77
C LYS A 13 -21.02 26.39 9.90
N HIS A 14 -19.89 26.62 10.53
CA HIS A 14 -18.63 26.92 9.83
C HIS A 14 -18.21 25.83 8.81
N TYR A 15 -18.50 24.55 9.08
CA TYR A 15 -18.17 23.46 8.18
C TYR A 15 -19.05 23.41 6.90
N SER A 16 -20.16 24.15 6.87
CA SER A 16 -21.09 24.15 5.71
C SER A 16 -20.86 25.31 4.74
N PHE A 17 -19.88 26.18 5.02
CA PHE A 17 -19.54 27.32 4.18
C PHE A 17 -18.04 27.59 4.20
N PHE A 18 -17.45 27.78 3.04
CA PHE A 18 -16.06 28.20 2.87
C PHE A 18 -15.96 29.14 1.68
N GLN A 19 -15.23 30.24 1.84
CA GLN A 19 -14.98 31.21 0.77
C GLN A 19 -13.49 31.46 0.64
N ASN A 20 -12.95 31.35 -0.59
CA ASN A 20 -11.57 31.68 -0.91
C ASN A 20 -11.55 32.95 -1.76
N THR A 21 -11.39 34.11 -1.10
CA THR A 21 -11.33 35.42 -1.75
C THR A 21 -9.97 35.72 -2.42
N GLU A 22 -8.94 34.90 -2.12
CA GLU A 22 -7.59 35.02 -2.70
C GLU A 22 -7.43 34.17 -3.98
N CYS A 23 -8.48 33.43 -4.38
CA CYS A 23 -8.46 32.65 -5.61
C CYS A 23 -8.49 33.58 -6.83
N GLU A 24 -7.61 33.31 -7.82
CA GLU A 24 -7.48 34.13 -9.06
C GLU A 24 -8.78 34.11 -9.90
N TYR A 25 -9.63 33.12 -9.68
CA TYR A 25 -10.92 32.97 -10.39
C TYR A 25 -12.11 33.48 -9.57
N PHE A 26 -11.89 34.00 -8.35
CA PHE A 26 -13.00 34.42 -7.48
C PHE A 26 -13.61 35.74 -7.89
N PRO A 27 -14.95 35.84 -7.98
CA PRO A 27 -15.94 34.76 -8.03
C PRO A 27 -16.00 34.16 -9.44
N CYS A 28 -15.69 32.86 -9.56
CA CYS A 28 -15.64 32.15 -10.85
C CYS A 28 -17.01 32.03 -11.56
N HIS A 29 -18.10 32.38 -10.89
CA HIS A 29 -19.46 32.46 -11.44
C HIS A 29 -20.11 33.79 -11.07
N ARG A 30 -20.97 34.29 -11.96
CA ARG A 30 -21.73 35.53 -11.66
C ARG A 30 -22.81 35.23 -10.63
N ILE A 31 -22.75 35.92 -9.48
CA ILE A 31 -23.71 35.86 -8.39
C ILE A 31 -24.10 37.27 -7.96
N ALA A 32 -25.33 37.44 -7.51
CA ALA A 32 -25.83 38.75 -7.10
C ALA A 32 -25.15 39.29 -5.82
N ASP A 33 -24.81 38.41 -4.90
CA ASP A 33 -24.13 38.72 -3.63
C ASP A 33 -22.86 37.87 -3.48
N PRO A 34 -21.67 38.43 -3.75
CA PRO A 34 -20.40 37.71 -3.60
C PRO A 34 -20.13 37.19 -2.18
N ALA A 35 -20.67 37.83 -1.12
CA ALA A 35 -20.50 37.36 0.25
C ALA A 35 -21.18 36.00 0.51
N ARG A 36 -22.12 35.60 -0.31
CA ARG A 36 -22.79 34.29 -0.25
C ARG A 36 -22.15 33.25 -1.17
N PHE A 37 -21.08 33.58 -1.85
CA PHE A 37 -20.41 32.64 -2.76
C PHE A 37 -19.59 31.62 -1.96
N SER A 38 -19.97 30.34 -2.01
CA SER A 38 -19.22 29.28 -1.33
C SER A 38 -18.28 28.57 -2.29
N CYS A 39 -17.01 28.43 -1.89
CA CYS A 39 -15.98 27.65 -2.58
C CYS A 39 -15.87 26.21 -2.05
N LEU A 40 -16.71 25.81 -1.09
CA LEU A 40 -16.63 24.51 -0.41
C LEU A 40 -16.71 23.33 -1.39
N PHE A 41 -17.51 23.45 -2.45
CA PHE A 41 -17.68 22.43 -3.47
C PHE A 41 -17.18 22.92 -4.84
N CYS A 42 -16.03 23.57 -4.88
CA CYS A 42 -15.41 24.11 -6.10
C CYS A 42 -15.32 23.05 -7.21
N TYR A 43 -14.95 21.81 -6.85
CA TYR A 43 -15.10 20.62 -7.69
C TYR A 43 -16.41 19.95 -7.34
N CYS A 44 -17.49 20.28 -8.08
CA CYS A 44 -18.84 19.85 -7.80
C CYS A 44 -18.95 18.31 -7.66
N PRO A 45 -19.23 17.75 -6.47
CA PRO A 45 -19.35 16.30 -6.27
C PRO A 45 -20.46 15.68 -7.13
N LEU A 46 -21.48 16.47 -7.50
CA LEU A 46 -22.59 16.01 -8.36
C LEU A 46 -22.18 15.83 -9.84
N TYR A 47 -20.93 16.17 -10.22
CA TYR A 47 -20.45 16.05 -11.60
C TYR A 47 -20.62 14.62 -12.13
N MET A 48 -20.31 13.62 -11.30
CA MET A 48 -20.38 12.17 -11.63
C MET A 48 -21.81 11.68 -11.90
N LEU A 49 -22.83 12.40 -11.47
CA LEU A 49 -24.23 12.01 -11.70
C LEU A 49 -24.74 12.35 -13.11
N GLY A 50 -23.90 12.97 -13.96
CA GLY A 50 -24.30 13.35 -15.32
C GLY A 50 -25.57 14.21 -15.32
N PRO A 51 -26.59 13.89 -16.15
CA PRO A 51 -27.87 14.63 -16.20
C PRO A 51 -28.65 14.59 -14.88
N ARG A 52 -28.45 13.55 -14.04
CA ARG A 52 -29.15 13.38 -12.75
C ARG A 52 -28.66 14.32 -11.64
N CYS A 53 -27.62 15.13 -11.88
CA CYS A 53 -27.13 16.10 -10.90
C CYS A 53 -28.17 17.18 -10.56
N GLY A 54 -29.11 17.45 -11.48
CA GLY A 54 -30.17 18.45 -11.34
C GLY A 54 -29.67 19.90 -11.40
N GLY A 55 -28.47 20.12 -11.93
CA GLY A 55 -27.90 21.44 -12.15
C GLY A 55 -28.14 21.97 -13.57
N ASN A 56 -27.79 23.25 -13.79
CA ASN A 56 -27.79 23.86 -15.12
C ASN A 56 -26.54 23.42 -15.87
N ILE A 57 -26.68 22.38 -16.69
CA ILE A 57 -25.57 21.75 -17.42
C ILE A 57 -25.78 21.80 -18.91
N ARG A 58 -24.69 21.76 -19.65
CA ARG A 58 -24.64 21.55 -21.09
C ARG A 58 -23.62 20.47 -21.39
N TYR A 59 -23.69 19.91 -22.62
CA TYR A 59 -22.62 19.04 -23.12
C TYR A 59 -21.98 19.71 -24.32
N THR A 60 -20.65 19.71 -24.36
CA THR A 60 -19.91 20.17 -25.55
C THR A 60 -20.08 19.18 -26.69
N GLU A 61 -19.72 19.58 -27.91
CA GLU A 61 -19.73 18.71 -29.11
C GLU A 61 -18.89 17.41 -28.90
N LYS A 62 -17.92 17.45 -28.02
CA LYS A 62 -17.09 16.31 -27.63
C LYS A 62 -17.67 15.46 -26.49
N GLY A 63 -18.92 15.71 -26.09
CA GLY A 63 -19.61 14.97 -25.02
C GLY A 63 -19.12 15.30 -23.61
N ILE A 64 -18.33 16.37 -23.41
CA ILE A 64 -17.85 16.80 -22.10
C ILE A 64 -18.95 17.61 -21.42
N LYS A 65 -19.24 17.27 -20.15
CA LYS A 65 -20.21 17.98 -19.33
C LYS A 65 -19.67 19.37 -18.96
N ASP A 66 -20.36 20.41 -19.41
CA ASP A 66 -20.07 21.82 -19.11
C ASP A 66 -21.00 22.32 -18.00
N CYS A 67 -20.43 22.75 -16.89
CA CYS A 67 -21.12 23.27 -15.71
C CYS A 67 -20.87 24.75 -15.48
N THR A 68 -20.30 25.49 -16.43
CA THR A 68 -19.90 26.91 -16.32
C THR A 68 -21.04 27.84 -15.88
N GLY A 69 -22.28 27.49 -16.21
CA GLY A 69 -23.47 28.28 -15.81
C GLY A 69 -24.17 27.78 -14.53
N CYS A 70 -23.58 26.84 -13.77
CA CYS A 70 -24.24 26.18 -12.65
C CYS A 70 -23.81 26.75 -11.30
N LEU A 71 -24.75 27.33 -10.55
CA LEU A 71 -24.50 27.88 -9.21
C LEU A 71 -24.75 26.91 -8.05
N ILE A 72 -25.19 25.67 -8.29
CA ILE A 72 -25.50 24.73 -7.21
C ILE A 72 -24.33 24.54 -6.23
N PRO A 73 -23.07 24.32 -6.67
CA PRO A 73 -21.95 24.12 -5.75
C PRO A 73 -21.54 25.39 -4.99
N HIS A 74 -22.01 26.56 -5.42
CA HIS A 74 -21.55 27.85 -4.92
C HIS A 74 -22.57 28.57 -4.02
N LEU A 75 -23.76 28.01 -3.81
CA LEU A 75 -24.78 28.59 -2.92
C LEU A 75 -24.88 27.79 -1.62
N PRO A 76 -24.76 28.44 -0.44
CA PRO A 76 -24.74 27.77 0.87
C PRO A 76 -26.00 26.91 1.13
N GLU A 77 -27.17 27.36 0.67
CA GLU A 77 -28.43 26.64 0.79
C GLU A 77 -28.44 25.27 0.09
N ASN A 78 -27.54 25.03 -0.84
CA ASN A 78 -27.42 23.75 -1.53
C ASN A 78 -26.51 22.72 -0.80
N TYR A 79 -25.92 23.08 0.36
CA TYR A 79 -25.08 22.16 1.12
C TYR A 79 -25.77 20.82 1.39
N GLY A 80 -26.98 20.84 1.95
CA GLY A 80 -27.75 19.62 2.24
C GLY A 80 -28.18 18.86 0.98
N ARG A 81 -28.43 19.56 -0.14
CA ARG A 81 -28.73 18.96 -1.43
C ARG A 81 -27.56 18.15 -1.97
N ILE A 82 -26.34 18.69 -1.85
CA ILE A 82 -25.12 18.03 -2.32
C ILE A 82 -24.77 16.85 -1.43
N THR A 83 -24.72 17.06 -0.11
CA THR A 83 -24.36 16.02 0.85
C THR A 83 -25.39 14.89 0.90
N GLY A 84 -26.68 15.20 0.71
CA GLY A 84 -27.74 14.20 0.64
C GLY A 84 -27.61 13.21 -0.55
N LYS A 85 -26.84 13.57 -1.56
CA LYS A 85 -26.61 12.72 -2.76
C LYS A 85 -25.34 11.89 -2.69
N TYR A 86 -24.59 11.89 -1.60
CA TYR A 86 -23.32 11.14 -1.52
C TYR A 86 -23.47 9.63 -1.76
N LYS A 87 -24.58 9.02 -1.35
CA LYS A 87 -24.86 7.60 -1.65
C LYS A 87 -25.03 7.35 -3.15
N GLU A 88 -25.73 8.25 -3.86
CA GLU A 88 -25.91 8.18 -5.31
C GLU A 88 -24.58 8.40 -6.04
N ILE A 89 -23.74 9.33 -5.56
CA ILE A 89 -22.40 9.60 -6.10
C ILE A 89 -21.51 8.36 -5.94
N ALA A 90 -21.46 7.76 -4.75
CA ALA A 90 -20.69 6.55 -4.49
C ALA A 90 -21.12 5.39 -5.40
N ALA A 91 -22.44 5.19 -5.58
CA ALA A 91 -22.96 4.17 -6.49
C ALA A 91 -22.59 4.46 -7.97
N ALA A 92 -22.61 5.73 -8.39
CA ALA A 92 -22.20 6.12 -9.74
C ALA A 92 -20.71 5.92 -10.00
N MET A 93 -19.86 6.16 -8.99
CA MET A 93 -18.43 5.89 -9.06
C MET A 93 -18.14 4.38 -9.21
N GLN A 94 -18.81 3.54 -8.44
CA GLN A 94 -18.69 2.07 -8.56
C GLN A 94 -19.14 1.54 -9.92
N GLN A 95 -20.16 2.17 -10.54
CA GLN A 95 -20.63 1.82 -11.90
C GLN A 95 -19.66 2.30 -12.99
N ALA A 96 -18.97 3.40 -12.79
CA ALA A 96 -17.97 3.92 -13.72
C ALA A 96 -16.68 3.08 -13.77
N GLU A 97 -16.37 2.34 -12.70
CA GLU A 97 -15.29 1.35 -12.65
C GLU A 97 -15.59 0.08 -13.47
N HIS A 98 -16.84 -0.10 -13.96
CA HIS A 98 -17.23 -1.18 -14.86
C HIS A 98 -17.76 -0.63 -16.20
N PRO A 99 -16.91 -0.45 -17.23
CA PRO A 99 -17.32 0.17 -18.50
C PRO A 99 -18.01 -0.81 -19.47
N GLN A 100 -18.95 -1.62 -18.99
CA GLN A 100 -19.80 -2.45 -19.85
C GLN A 100 -21.28 -2.16 -19.55
N ASN A 101 -21.79 -1.01 -19.95
CA ASN A 101 -23.20 -0.77 -20.28
C ASN A 101 -23.53 0.74 -20.31
N ILE A 102 -23.01 1.45 -21.29
CA ILE A 102 -23.63 2.70 -21.72
C ILE A 102 -24.00 2.53 -23.19
N ARG A 103 -25.19 1.98 -23.45
CA ARG A 103 -25.89 2.21 -24.71
C ARG A 103 -26.60 3.56 -24.61
N PRO A 104 -26.43 4.47 -25.56
CA PRO A 104 -27.25 5.69 -25.64
C PRO A 104 -28.70 5.30 -25.92
N THR A 105 -29.62 5.74 -25.08
CA THR A 105 -31.06 5.72 -25.39
C THR A 105 -31.30 6.64 -26.55
N GLN A 106 -31.62 6.07 -27.69
CA GLN A 106 -32.14 6.78 -28.86
C GLN A 106 -33.53 7.35 -28.54
N SER A 107 -33.67 8.66 -28.61
CA SER A 107 -34.95 9.30 -28.83
C SER A 107 -35.27 9.22 -30.35
N LYS A 108 -36.44 8.70 -30.67
CA LYS A 108 -37.02 8.68 -32.02
C LYS A 108 -37.32 10.11 -32.41
N GLU A 109 -36.93 10.47 -33.62
CA GLU A 109 -37.79 11.13 -34.61
C GLU A 109 -36.96 11.52 -35.84
N ASP A 110 -37.50 11.07 -37.00
CA ASP A 110 -37.44 11.54 -38.37
C ASP A 110 -36.24 11.26 -39.29
N GLU A 111 -36.57 10.35 -40.20
CA GLU A 111 -35.92 10.02 -41.46
C GLU A 111 -35.82 11.22 -42.42
N GLN A 112 -34.64 11.41 -43.02
CA GLN A 112 -34.57 11.70 -44.46
C GLN A 112 -33.19 11.30 -45.04
N GLN A 113 -33.28 10.48 -46.07
CA GLN A 113 -32.20 9.88 -46.87
C GLN A 113 -31.38 10.93 -47.63
N THR A 114 -30.05 10.73 -47.69
CA THR A 114 -29.25 10.88 -48.93
C THR A 114 -27.98 10.06 -48.83
N ASP A 115 -27.75 9.19 -49.81
CA ASP A 115 -26.64 8.27 -50.00
C ASP A 115 -25.34 8.95 -50.52
N PRO A 116 -24.20 8.21 -50.59
CA PRO A 116 -22.84 8.61 -50.18
C PRO A 116 -21.91 8.88 -51.39
N PRO A 117 -20.61 9.11 -51.13
CA PRO A 117 -19.62 8.50 -52.03
C PRO A 117 -18.64 7.58 -51.28
N GLN A 118 -18.44 6.49 -51.95
CA GLN A 118 -17.47 5.41 -51.70
C GLN A 118 -16.01 5.91 -51.68
N ASN A 119 -15.20 5.39 -50.78
CA ASN A 119 -13.81 5.11 -51.11
C ASN A 119 -13.23 3.95 -50.29
N THR A 120 -12.49 3.16 -50.97
CA THR A 120 -11.87 1.85 -50.84
C THR A 120 -11.00 1.60 -49.60
N PRO A 121 -10.67 0.32 -49.30
CA PRO A 121 -10.21 -0.16 -48.02
C PRO A 121 -8.68 -0.18 -47.90
N HIS A 122 -8.16 0.16 -46.74
CA HIS A 122 -6.84 -0.23 -46.34
C HIS A 122 -6.88 -1.24 -45.18
N ASN A 123 -6.29 -2.40 -45.44
CA ASN A 123 -6.04 -3.50 -44.56
C ASN A 123 -5.52 -3.03 -43.18
N ARG A 124 -6.19 -3.48 -42.13
CA ARG A 124 -5.59 -3.59 -40.78
C ARG A 124 -5.75 -5.04 -40.35
N GLU A 125 -4.60 -5.72 -40.38
CA GLU A 125 -4.46 -7.05 -39.83
C GLU A 125 -4.57 -7.02 -38.29
N ASP A 126 -5.22 -8.04 -37.82
CA ASP A 126 -5.44 -8.57 -36.48
C ASP A 126 -4.45 -8.16 -35.39
N CYS A 127 -4.92 -7.42 -34.40
CA CYS A 127 -4.41 -7.49 -33.03
C CYS A 127 -5.50 -8.10 -32.14
N ARG A 128 -5.35 -9.38 -31.81
CA ARG A 128 -6.18 -10.04 -30.78
C ARG A 128 -5.78 -9.52 -29.41
N PRO A 129 -6.72 -9.15 -28.53
CA PRO A 129 -6.39 -8.82 -27.16
C PRO A 129 -6.14 -10.09 -26.35
N MET A 130 -4.96 -10.16 -25.72
CA MET A 130 -4.67 -11.16 -24.71
C MET A 130 -5.60 -10.95 -23.50
N THR A 131 -6.32 -11.98 -23.13
CA THR A 131 -7.21 -12.03 -21.97
C THR A 131 -6.40 -11.97 -20.68
N SER A 132 -6.36 -10.81 -20.04
CA SER A 132 -5.85 -10.69 -18.66
C SER A 132 -6.95 -11.03 -17.67
N GLY A 133 -6.78 -12.10 -16.91
CA GLY A 133 -7.66 -12.48 -15.80
C GLY A 133 -7.66 -11.39 -14.72
N LYS A 134 -8.81 -10.72 -14.54
CA LYS A 134 -9.03 -9.76 -13.46
C LYS A 134 -9.17 -10.50 -12.13
N LYS A 135 -8.12 -10.47 -11.28
CA LYS A 135 -8.26 -10.74 -9.86
C LYS A 135 -8.88 -9.52 -9.16
N LYS A 136 -9.97 -9.74 -8.42
CA LYS A 136 -10.58 -8.74 -7.52
C LYS A 136 -9.54 -8.34 -6.48
N ALA A 137 -9.15 -7.07 -6.48
CA ALA A 137 -8.33 -6.50 -5.41
C ALA A 137 -9.20 -6.29 -4.17
N SER A 138 -9.00 -7.12 -3.16
CA SER A 138 -9.40 -6.81 -1.78
C SER A 138 -8.54 -5.65 -1.28
N GLN A 139 -9.15 -4.75 -0.48
CA GLN A 139 -8.48 -3.60 0.15
C GLN A 139 -7.56 -4.05 1.29
N ASP A 140 -6.50 -4.80 0.99
CA ASP A 140 -5.48 -5.15 1.96
C ASP A 140 -4.25 -4.27 1.75
N LEU A 141 -3.80 -3.69 2.88
CA LEU A 141 -2.60 -2.85 3.01
C LEU A 141 -1.32 -3.66 2.74
N HIS A 142 -1.09 -4.07 1.49
CA HIS A 142 0.18 -4.72 1.17
C HIS A 142 1.19 -3.65 0.73
N THR A 143 2.23 -3.46 1.54
CA THR A 143 3.51 -2.97 1.05
C THR A 143 3.93 -3.88 -0.08
N ARG A 144 4.31 -3.29 -1.21
CA ARG A 144 4.80 -4.02 -2.38
C ARG A 144 5.93 -4.96 -1.95
N LYS A 145 5.83 -6.24 -2.29
CA LYS A 145 6.94 -7.18 -2.09
C LYS A 145 8.05 -6.74 -3.05
N ALA A 146 9.23 -6.44 -2.51
CA ALA A 146 10.38 -6.07 -3.31
C ALA A 146 10.68 -7.19 -4.31
N SER A 147 10.77 -6.86 -5.59
CA SER A 147 11.11 -7.79 -6.66
C SER A 147 12.63 -7.94 -6.81
N GLY A 148 13.40 -7.04 -6.19
CA GLY A 148 14.84 -6.94 -6.40
C GLY A 148 15.20 -6.37 -7.76
N LEU A 149 14.27 -5.67 -8.45
CA LEU A 149 14.45 -5.18 -9.81
C LEU A 149 14.52 -3.65 -9.86
N ILE A 150 15.59 -3.11 -10.42
CA ILE A 150 15.74 -1.70 -10.80
C ILE A 150 15.76 -1.60 -12.32
N VAL A 151 14.95 -0.72 -12.90
CA VAL A 151 14.96 -0.48 -14.35
C VAL A 151 15.51 0.90 -14.65
N MET A 152 16.58 0.97 -15.43
CA MET A 152 17.22 2.21 -15.89
C MET A 152 16.83 2.51 -17.33
N LEU A 153 16.45 3.76 -17.61
CA LEU A 153 15.87 4.19 -18.89
C LEU A 153 16.66 5.35 -19.49
N ALA A 154 17.08 5.22 -20.75
CA ALA A 154 17.74 6.28 -21.50
C ALA A 154 17.21 6.38 -22.94
N CYS A 155 17.41 7.54 -23.61
CA CYS A 155 16.99 7.74 -25.00
C CYS A 155 17.99 8.50 -25.86
N THR A 156 19.12 8.88 -25.30
CA THR A 156 20.20 9.57 -26.04
C THR A 156 21.52 8.80 -25.92
N GLU A 157 22.41 8.96 -26.85
CA GLU A 157 23.72 8.31 -26.85
C GLU A 157 24.49 8.56 -25.54
N ARG A 158 24.58 9.82 -25.12
CA ARG A 158 25.20 10.20 -23.86
C ARG A 158 24.46 9.63 -22.63
N GLY A 159 23.12 9.64 -22.68
CA GLY A 159 22.32 9.03 -21.62
C GLY A 159 22.58 7.54 -21.45
N PHE A 160 22.82 6.80 -22.55
CA PHE A 160 23.17 5.38 -22.48
C PHE A 160 24.59 5.16 -21.93
N GLU A 161 25.54 6.02 -22.23
CA GLU A 161 26.90 5.96 -21.65
C GLU A 161 26.82 6.15 -20.12
N THR A 162 26.11 7.20 -19.67
CA THR A 162 25.90 7.48 -18.26
C THR A 162 25.12 6.35 -17.57
N MET A 163 24.10 5.78 -18.23
CA MET A 163 23.33 4.65 -17.72
C MET A 163 24.20 3.42 -17.48
N ARG A 164 25.07 3.05 -18.45
CA ARG A 164 25.96 1.90 -18.30
C ARG A 164 26.94 2.09 -17.14
N HIS A 165 27.53 3.28 -17.01
CA HIS A 165 28.40 3.60 -15.87
C HIS A 165 27.67 3.52 -14.55
N ALA A 166 26.51 4.16 -14.44
CA ALA A 166 25.68 4.17 -13.24
C ALA A 166 25.20 2.76 -12.86
N ALA A 167 24.81 1.93 -13.84
CA ALA A 167 24.39 0.56 -13.60
C ALA A 167 25.52 -0.30 -13.06
N ALA A 168 26.71 -0.22 -13.68
CA ALA A 168 27.88 -0.98 -13.24
C ALA A 168 28.28 -0.63 -11.80
N THR A 169 28.37 0.66 -11.50
CA THR A 169 28.75 1.13 -10.15
C THR A 169 27.69 0.80 -9.11
N LEU A 170 26.41 0.95 -9.46
CA LEU A 170 25.30 0.62 -8.54
C LEU A 170 25.23 -0.89 -8.25
N GLN A 171 25.56 -1.74 -9.22
CA GLN A 171 25.61 -3.21 -9.04
C GLN A 171 26.65 -3.64 -8.00
N GLU A 172 27.75 -2.92 -7.86
CA GLU A 172 28.76 -3.19 -6.82
C GLU A 172 28.22 -2.94 -5.42
N HIS A 173 27.29 -1.97 -5.26
CA HIS A 173 26.66 -1.62 -4.00
C HIS A 173 25.41 -2.48 -3.70
N LEU A 174 24.79 -3.04 -4.73
CA LEU A 174 23.56 -3.84 -4.64
C LEU A 174 23.72 -5.18 -5.39
N PRO A 175 24.58 -6.11 -4.92
CA PRO A 175 24.91 -7.33 -5.65
C PRO A 175 23.74 -8.28 -5.87
N GLU A 176 22.75 -8.26 -4.98
CA GLU A 176 21.55 -9.12 -5.04
C GLU A 176 20.40 -8.52 -5.87
N THR A 177 20.59 -7.30 -6.41
CA THR A 177 19.54 -6.57 -7.14
C THR A 177 19.74 -6.74 -8.64
N GLU A 178 18.70 -7.09 -9.37
CA GLU A 178 18.70 -7.10 -10.82
C GLU A 178 18.60 -5.67 -11.36
N ILE A 179 19.53 -5.26 -12.24
CA ILE A 179 19.52 -3.95 -12.89
C ILE A 179 19.31 -4.11 -14.39
N LEU A 180 18.08 -3.83 -14.84
CA LEU A 180 17.72 -3.85 -16.25
C LEU A 180 17.97 -2.50 -16.89
N GLN A 181 18.64 -2.48 -18.03
CA GLN A 181 18.89 -1.29 -18.84
C GLN A 181 18.02 -1.32 -20.09
N THR A 182 17.23 -0.27 -20.35
CA THR A 182 16.31 -0.23 -21.49
C THR A 182 16.14 1.17 -22.07
N GLY A 183 15.52 1.25 -23.25
CA GLY A 183 15.28 2.49 -23.97
C GLY A 183 15.57 2.38 -25.45
N ARG A 184 15.48 3.49 -26.18
CA ARG A 184 15.68 3.50 -27.64
C ARG A 184 16.62 4.61 -28.09
N CYS A 185 17.67 4.24 -28.82
CA CYS A 185 18.53 5.17 -29.50
C CYS A 185 19.14 4.52 -30.75
N ALA A 186 18.86 5.04 -31.93
CA ALA A 186 19.32 4.51 -33.23
C ALA A 186 20.84 4.50 -33.40
N ARG A 187 21.58 5.23 -32.54
CA ARG A 187 23.05 5.30 -32.60
C ARG A 187 23.73 4.42 -31.54
N VAL A 188 22.99 3.71 -30.72
CA VAL A 188 23.54 2.90 -29.65
C VAL A 188 23.33 1.42 -29.97
N PRO A 189 24.40 0.64 -30.21
CA PRO A 189 24.31 -0.78 -30.53
C PRO A 189 23.53 -1.56 -29.45
N GLY A 190 22.53 -2.32 -29.92
CA GLY A 190 21.63 -3.12 -29.08
C GLY A 190 20.40 -2.37 -28.54
N PHE A 191 20.26 -1.07 -28.86
CA PHE A 191 19.09 -0.25 -28.44
C PHE A 191 18.43 0.49 -29.61
N GLU A 192 18.73 0.11 -30.84
CA GLU A 192 18.22 0.74 -32.07
C GLU A 192 16.70 0.61 -32.15
N ASP A 193 16.17 -0.58 -31.85
CA ASP A 193 14.75 -0.94 -31.90
C ASP A 193 14.13 -1.14 -30.51
N GLY A 194 14.77 -0.65 -29.47
CA GLY A 194 14.25 -0.72 -28.11
C GLY A 194 12.95 0.07 -27.91
N PRO A 195 12.27 -0.07 -26.75
CA PRO A 195 11.03 0.63 -26.46
C PRO A 195 11.27 2.14 -26.28
N LYS A 196 10.28 2.97 -26.62
CA LYS A 196 10.26 4.38 -26.19
C LYS A 196 10.19 4.45 -24.67
N LEU A 197 10.67 5.55 -24.08
CA LEU A 197 10.64 5.73 -22.62
C LEU A 197 9.24 5.61 -22.03
N SER A 198 8.19 6.08 -22.75
CA SER A 198 6.79 5.94 -22.33
C SER A 198 6.34 4.49 -22.27
N ASP A 199 6.75 3.69 -23.25
CA ASP A 199 6.34 2.29 -23.39
C ASP A 199 7.08 1.42 -22.35
N ALA A 200 8.37 1.68 -22.15
CA ALA A 200 9.16 1.05 -21.08
C ALA A 200 8.64 1.42 -19.70
N ALA A 201 8.26 2.69 -19.47
CA ALA A 201 7.63 3.10 -18.22
C ALA A 201 6.29 2.37 -17.98
N ALA A 202 5.45 2.23 -19.02
CA ALA A 202 4.19 1.51 -18.93
C ALA A 202 4.37 0.03 -18.59
N GLU A 203 5.39 -0.60 -19.16
CA GLU A 203 5.71 -2.01 -18.92
C GLU A 203 6.20 -2.25 -17.47
N TRP A 204 7.12 -1.40 -16.99
CA TRP A 204 7.87 -1.67 -15.77
C TRP A 204 7.35 -0.96 -14.52
N PHE A 205 6.44 0.03 -14.63
CA PHE A 205 6.00 0.85 -13.49
C PHE A 205 5.48 0.03 -12.31
N TYR A 206 4.74 -1.04 -12.57
CA TYR A 206 4.18 -1.89 -11.51
C TYR A 206 5.00 -3.15 -11.22
N GLN A 207 6.05 -3.41 -12.01
CA GLN A 207 6.88 -4.62 -11.88
C GLN A 207 8.21 -4.32 -11.19
N ALA A 208 8.84 -3.18 -11.49
CA ALA A 208 10.13 -2.80 -10.93
C ALA A 208 9.99 -2.11 -9.56
N ASP A 209 10.93 -2.31 -8.65
CA ASP A 209 11.00 -1.58 -7.37
C ASP A 209 11.41 -0.14 -7.57
N ALA A 210 12.24 0.12 -8.57
CA ALA A 210 12.65 1.46 -8.93
C ALA A 210 12.75 1.68 -10.45
N LEU A 211 12.41 2.88 -10.90
CA LEU A 211 12.68 3.39 -12.24
C LEU A 211 13.68 4.54 -12.16
N ILE A 212 14.77 4.46 -12.89
CA ILE A 212 15.80 5.51 -12.97
C ILE A 212 15.86 6.04 -14.39
N PHE A 213 15.39 7.27 -14.60
CA PHE A 213 15.43 7.93 -15.91
C PHE A 213 16.73 8.71 -16.07
N ILE A 214 17.54 8.36 -17.05
CA ILE A 214 18.69 9.16 -17.47
C ILE A 214 18.20 10.10 -18.59
N ALA A 215 17.54 11.18 -18.20
CA ALA A 215 16.83 12.08 -19.10
C ALA A 215 16.45 13.40 -18.38
N ALA A 216 15.82 14.33 -19.12
CA ALA A 216 15.23 15.51 -18.51
C ALA A 216 14.05 15.15 -17.59
N THR A 217 13.95 15.78 -16.41
CA THR A 217 12.89 15.55 -15.42
C THR A 217 11.48 15.62 -16.01
N GLY A 218 11.22 16.59 -16.91
CA GLY A 218 9.92 16.73 -17.57
C GLY A 218 9.55 15.55 -18.48
N ILE A 219 10.53 14.82 -19.01
CA ILE A 219 10.30 13.58 -19.79
C ILE A 219 9.85 12.48 -18.83
N ALA A 220 10.60 12.26 -17.75
CA ALA A 220 10.26 11.26 -16.74
C ALA A 220 8.83 11.48 -16.20
N VAL A 221 8.49 12.71 -15.81
CA VAL A 221 7.15 13.06 -15.32
C VAL A 221 6.05 12.67 -16.33
N ARG A 222 6.22 13.00 -17.61
CA ARG A 222 5.22 12.66 -18.64
C ARG A 222 5.10 11.15 -18.87
N CYS A 223 6.19 10.40 -18.73
CA CYS A 223 6.18 8.96 -18.89
C CYS A 223 5.44 8.26 -17.75
N ILE A 224 5.58 8.74 -16.51
CA ILE A 224 4.99 8.07 -15.34
C ILE A 224 3.61 8.58 -14.96
N ALA A 225 3.25 9.82 -15.33
CA ALA A 225 2.00 10.47 -14.90
C ALA A 225 0.72 9.61 -15.08
N PRO A 226 0.55 8.81 -16.16
CA PRO A 226 -0.64 7.97 -16.32
C PRO A 226 -0.76 6.83 -15.30
N PHE A 227 0.31 6.47 -14.61
CA PHE A 227 0.41 5.28 -13.75
C PHE A 227 0.44 5.62 -12.27
N VAL A 228 0.75 6.87 -11.90
CA VAL A 228 0.88 7.32 -10.50
C VAL A 228 -0.46 7.21 -9.78
N GLN A 229 -0.47 6.47 -8.63
CA GLN A 229 -1.67 6.21 -7.84
C GLN A 229 -1.49 6.46 -6.34
N ASP A 230 -0.49 5.80 -5.72
CA ASP A 230 -0.32 5.81 -4.27
C ASP A 230 1.16 5.68 -3.88
N LYS A 231 1.65 6.59 -3.03
CA LYS A 231 3.06 6.63 -2.58
C LYS A 231 3.56 5.35 -1.89
N PHE A 232 2.67 4.44 -1.47
CA PHE A 232 3.02 3.16 -0.85
C PHE A 232 2.98 1.98 -1.84
N ARG A 233 2.47 2.21 -3.05
CA ARG A 233 2.39 1.20 -4.12
C ARG A 233 3.26 1.53 -5.32
N ASP A 234 3.41 2.81 -5.59
CA ASP A 234 4.18 3.28 -6.72
C ASP A 234 5.68 3.04 -6.49
N PRO A 235 6.44 2.67 -7.51
CA PRO A 235 7.88 2.43 -7.40
C PRO A 235 8.65 3.69 -6.99
N ALA A 236 9.87 3.51 -6.50
CA ALA A 236 10.82 4.61 -6.44
C ALA A 236 11.06 5.15 -7.85
N VAL A 237 10.97 6.47 -8.04
CA VAL A 237 11.34 7.08 -9.32
C VAL A 237 12.43 8.11 -9.11
N LEU A 238 13.54 7.91 -9.82
CA LEU A 238 14.68 8.81 -9.84
C LEU A 238 14.90 9.38 -11.24
N VAL A 239 15.48 10.55 -11.28
CA VAL A 239 15.98 11.14 -12.53
C VAL A 239 17.44 11.51 -12.36
N MET A 240 18.26 11.12 -13.32
CA MET A 240 19.65 11.54 -13.43
C MET A 240 19.82 12.35 -14.71
N ASP A 241 20.57 13.44 -14.68
CA ASP A 241 20.91 14.18 -15.89
C ASP A 241 21.94 13.38 -16.74
N GLU A 242 21.92 13.59 -18.04
CA GLU A 242 22.81 12.87 -18.98
C GLU A 242 24.31 13.06 -18.70
N SER A 243 24.65 14.08 -17.92
CA SER A 243 26.05 14.33 -17.53
C SER A 243 26.42 13.64 -16.22
N GLY A 244 25.46 12.96 -15.56
CA GLY A 244 25.69 12.27 -14.29
C GLY A 244 26.01 13.19 -13.12
N ARG A 245 25.62 14.48 -13.17
CA ARG A 245 25.94 15.45 -12.12
C ARG A 245 24.91 15.50 -11.00
N PHE A 246 23.65 15.21 -11.32
CA PHE A 246 22.54 15.29 -10.38
C PHE A 246 21.73 14.01 -10.39
N VAL A 247 21.41 13.50 -9.21
CA VAL A 247 20.43 12.43 -9.02
C VAL A 247 19.27 13.01 -8.22
N ILE A 248 18.08 13.00 -8.80
CA ILE A 248 16.88 13.62 -8.26
C ILE A 248 15.93 12.53 -7.78
N SER A 249 15.56 12.52 -6.50
CA SER A 249 14.46 11.73 -5.98
C SER A 249 13.14 12.37 -6.41
N LEU A 250 12.52 11.84 -7.47
CA LEU A 250 11.34 12.44 -8.08
C LEU A 250 10.04 12.00 -7.39
N MET A 251 9.91 10.71 -7.04
CA MET A 251 8.68 10.16 -6.48
C MET A 251 8.95 8.99 -5.54
N SER A 252 8.03 8.76 -4.59
CA SER A 252 8.09 7.69 -3.58
C SER A 252 9.35 7.76 -2.72
N GLY A 253 9.71 8.98 -2.29
CA GLY A 253 10.96 9.30 -1.60
C GLY A 253 11.17 8.50 -0.32
N HIS A 254 10.15 8.38 0.53
CA HIS A 254 10.21 7.68 1.82
C HIS A 254 9.87 6.19 1.68
N ALA A 255 8.58 5.87 1.67
CA ALA A 255 8.10 4.48 1.68
C ALA A 255 8.53 3.66 0.46
N GLY A 256 8.68 4.30 -0.71
CA GLY A 256 9.19 3.65 -1.92
C GLY A 256 10.73 3.58 -1.99
N GLY A 257 11.46 4.23 -1.06
CA GLY A 257 12.93 4.16 -0.98
C GLY A 257 13.68 5.05 -1.96
N ALA A 258 13.01 5.96 -2.70
CA ALA A 258 13.70 6.78 -3.71
C ALA A 258 14.76 7.71 -3.10
N ASN A 259 14.58 8.23 -1.87
CA ASN A 259 15.58 9.07 -1.23
C ASN A 259 16.86 8.28 -0.88
N ARG A 260 16.71 7.06 -0.34
CA ARG A 260 17.84 6.18 -0.04
C ARG A 260 18.58 5.78 -1.31
N LEU A 261 17.85 5.37 -2.35
CA LEU A 261 18.44 4.98 -3.62
C LEU A 261 19.12 6.19 -4.32
N CYS A 262 18.53 7.40 -4.19
CA CYS A 262 19.11 8.64 -4.68
C CYS A 262 20.47 8.94 -4.02
N GLY A 263 20.57 8.80 -2.69
CA GLY A 263 21.84 8.96 -1.97
C GLY A 263 22.88 7.94 -2.40
N LEU A 264 22.49 6.66 -2.44
CA LEU A 264 23.37 5.56 -2.83
C LEU A 264 23.91 5.70 -4.27
N LEU A 265 23.01 5.99 -5.21
CA LEU A 265 23.41 6.18 -6.61
C LEU A 265 24.29 7.42 -6.78
N ALA A 266 23.97 8.51 -6.11
CA ALA A 266 24.76 9.74 -6.17
C ALA A 266 26.17 9.53 -5.59
N GLU A 267 26.30 8.83 -4.47
CA GLU A 267 27.60 8.45 -3.88
C GLU A 267 28.40 7.56 -4.84
N ALA A 268 27.75 6.54 -5.40
CA ALA A 268 28.39 5.59 -6.30
C ALA A 268 29.00 6.24 -7.55
N VAL A 269 28.30 7.24 -8.13
CA VAL A 269 28.77 7.90 -9.38
C VAL A 269 29.42 9.28 -9.16
N GLY A 270 29.55 9.73 -7.90
CA GLY A 270 30.10 11.05 -7.60
C GLY A 270 29.17 12.21 -7.99
N ALA A 271 27.85 11.99 -8.00
CA ALA A 271 26.84 12.99 -8.34
C ALA A 271 26.34 13.76 -7.10
N GLN A 272 25.63 14.87 -7.34
CA GLN A 272 24.92 15.61 -6.29
C GLN A 272 23.51 15.02 -6.11
N PRO A 273 23.15 14.49 -4.92
CA PRO A 273 21.78 14.07 -4.65
C PRO A 273 20.86 15.29 -4.45
N VAL A 274 19.65 15.22 -5.02
CA VAL A 274 18.62 16.24 -4.89
C VAL A 274 17.39 15.61 -4.21
N ILE A 275 17.31 15.79 -2.90
CA ILE A 275 16.22 15.27 -2.06
C ILE A 275 15.47 16.49 -1.50
N THR A 276 14.14 16.56 -1.77
CA THR A 276 13.33 17.74 -1.46
C THR A 276 12.29 17.51 -0.37
N THR A 277 12.25 16.32 0.23
CA THR A 277 11.32 15.97 1.30
C THR A 277 11.63 16.75 2.59
N ALA A 278 10.60 17.34 3.20
CA ALA A 278 10.76 18.24 4.34
C ALA A 278 11.35 17.56 5.59
N THR A 279 11.11 16.27 5.78
CA THR A 279 11.64 15.47 6.90
C THR A 279 13.13 15.23 6.75
N ASP A 280 13.60 14.84 5.56
CA ASP A 280 15.01 14.59 5.29
C ASP A 280 15.85 15.86 5.39
N GLY A 281 15.35 16.98 4.85
CA GLY A 281 16.03 18.29 4.91
C GLY A 281 16.23 18.83 6.32
N ARG A 282 15.44 18.33 7.31
CA ARG A 282 15.54 18.73 8.73
C ARG A 282 16.15 17.66 9.62
N GLY A 283 16.44 16.47 9.10
CA GLY A 283 16.88 15.32 9.87
C GLY A 283 15.85 14.86 10.91
N LEU A 284 14.55 14.90 10.56
CA LEU A 284 13.47 14.51 11.44
C LEU A 284 13.09 13.03 11.25
N PHE A 285 12.60 12.41 12.32
CA PHE A 285 12.07 11.05 12.26
C PHE A 285 10.91 10.95 11.29
N ALA A 286 10.99 9.98 10.37
CA ALA A 286 9.97 9.69 9.39
C ALA A 286 9.40 8.29 9.66
N VAL A 287 8.16 8.24 10.18
CA VAL A 287 7.52 6.99 10.63
C VAL A 287 7.32 5.98 9.51
N ASP A 288 7.08 6.44 8.29
CA ASP A 288 6.91 5.59 7.11
C ASP A 288 8.25 5.00 6.63
N VAL A 289 9.34 5.76 6.70
CA VAL A 289 10.70 5.26 6.43
C VAL A 289 11.07 4.21 7.46
N PHE A 290 10.92 4.53 8.74
CA PHE A 290 11.21 3.63 9.84
C PHE A 290 10.42 2.31 9.70
N ALA A 291 9.13 2.38 9.37
CA ALA A 291 8.31 1.20 9.18
C ALA A 291 8.81 0.31 8.02
N VAL A 292 9.13 0.91 6.86
CA VAL A 292 9.62 0.17 5.68
C VAL A 292 10.99 -0.45 5.94
N GLU A 293 11.95 0.31 6.47
CA GLU A 293 13.32 -0.18 6.73
C GLU A 293 13.36 -1.32 7.74
N ASN A 294 12.37 -1.38 8.63
CA ASN A 294 12.25 -2.43 9.65
C ASN A 294 11.19 -3.50 9.32
N GLY A 295 10.62 -3.51 8.10
CA GLY A 295 9.62 -4.49 7.70
C GLY A 295 8.31 -4.44 8.50
N LEU A 296 8.00 -3.27 9.09
CA LEU A 296 6.82 -3.06 9.92
C LEU A 296 5.64 -2.57 9.09
N GLN A 297 4.43 -3.01 9.45
CA GLN A 297 3.20 -2.55 8.83
C GLN A 297 2.57 -1.40 9.64
N ILE A 298 2.14 -0.35 8.97
CA ILE A 298 1.47 0.80 9.60
C ILE A 298 -0.02 0.46 9.78
N SER A 299 -0.52 0.51 11.02
CA SER A 299 -1.91 0.18 11.35
C SER A 299 -2.92 1.18 10.79
N ASP A 300 -2.59 2.48 10.80
CA ASP A 300 -3.45 3.57 10.36
C ASP A 300 -2.65 4.65 9.63
N ARG A 301 -2.96 4.84 8.33
CA ARG A 301 -2.29 5.83 7.48
C ARG A 301 -2.64 7.28 7.83
N ILE A 302 -3.84 7.52 8.37
CA ILE A 302 -4.28 8.86 8.76
C ILE A 302 -3.51 9.28 10.00
N LEU A 303 -3.43 8.37 10.99
CA LEU A 303 -2.68 8.61 12.21
C LEU A 303 -1.18 8.76 11.93
N ALA A 304 -0.60 7.98 11.03
CA ALA A 304 0.78 8.15 10.60
C ALA A 304 1.06 9.54 9.99
N LYS A 305 0.12 10.10 9.21
CA LYS A 305 0.22 11.48 8.71
C LYS A 305 0.15 12.51 9.84
N GLN A 306 -0.71 12.29 10.84
CA GLN A 306 -0.81 13.18 12.01
C GLN A 306 0.47 13.15 12.85
N ILE A 307 1.03 11.96 13.09
CA ILE A 307 2.34 11.77 13.72
C ILE A 307 3.43 12.56 12.99
N SER A 308 3.52 12.40 11.68
CA SER A 308 4.49 13.15 10.86
C SER A 308 4.29 14.66 10.93
N ALA A 309 3.05 15.13 10.96
CA ALA A 309 2.73 16.56 11.08
C ALA A 309 3.13 17.13 12.45
N ARG A 310 2.92 16.40 13.55
CA ARG A 310 3.34 16.77 14.90
C ARG A 310 4.86 16.90 15.01
N ILE A 311 5.61 15.93 14.44
CA ILE A 311 7.08 15.98 14.39
C ILE A 311 7.57 17.17 13.57
N LEU A 312 6.93 17.45 12.42
CA LEU A 312 7.25 18.64 11.60
C LEU A 312 6.96 19.97 12.32
N ALA A 313 5.97 19.99 13.22
CA ALA A 313 5.64 21.11 14.09
C ALA A 313 6.63 21.29 15.25
N GLY A 314 7.58 20.34 15.43
CA GLY A 314 8.62 20.43 16.47
C GLY A 314 8.30 19.65 17.75
N GLU A 315 7.24 18.84 17.77
CA GLU A 315 6.95 17.94 18.89
C GLU A 315 7.96 16.79 18.92
N THR A 316 8.31 16.34 20.14
CA THR A 316 9.03 15.10 20.36
C THR A 316 8.05 14.04 20.83
N LEU A 317 7.86 13.01 20.02
CA LEU A 317 6.93 11.92 20.27
C LEU A 317 7.63 10.74 20.93
N LYS A 318 6.84 9.86 21.55
CA LYS A 318 7.34 8.71 22.28
C LYS A 318 7.04 7.41 21.54
N ILE A 319 8.07 6.56 21.38
CA ILE A 319 7.94 5.23 20.79
C ILE A 319 8.25 4.14 21.82
N PHE A 320 7.36 3.16 21.90
CA PHE A 320 7.49 1.97 22.73
C PHE A 320 7.76 0.75 21.86
N PHE A 321 8.65 -0.14 22.32
CA PHE A 321 8.94 -1.42 21.69
C PHE A 321 8.47 -2.54 22.63
N ASP A 322 7.56 -3.38 22.12
CA ASP A 322 7.07 -4.55 22.83
C ASP A 322 8.11 -5.67 22.75
N GLU A 323 8.82 -5.92 23.83
CA GLU A 323 9.88 -6.94 23.90
C GLU A 323 9.36 -8.38 23.72
N GLU A 324 8.08 -8.62 24.00
CA GLU A 324 7.46 -9.93 23.74
C GLU A 324 7.18 -10.18 22.25
N CYS A 325 7.03 -9.12 21.47
CA CYS A 325 6.74 -9.16 20.05
C CYS A 325 7.96 -8.80 19.20
N GLU A 326 9.14 -9.32 19.58
CA GLU A 326 10.40 -9.02 18.90
C GLU A 326 10.20 -8.96 17.37
N ALA A 327 10.54 -7.82 16.80
CA ALA A 327 10.59 -7.68 15.36
C ALA A 327 11.64 -8.64 14.79
N PRO A 328 11.46 -9.13 13.55
CA PRO A 328 12.44 -9.99 12.89
C PRO A 328 13.84 -9.36 13.01
N ALA A 329 14.86 -10.19 13.16
CA ALA A 329 16.27 -9.79 13.20
C ALA A 329 16.54 -8.66 12.22
N GLY A 330 16.72 -7.44 12.70
CA GLY A 330 16.94 -6.31 11.81
C GLY A 330 16.37 -4.96 12.25
N ILE A 331 15.63 -4.81 13.35
CA ILE A 331 15.49 -3.46 13.92
C ILE A 331 16.86 -3.09 14.52
N GLY A 332 17.81 -2.87 13.62
CA GLY A 332 19.23 -2.84 13.94
C GLY A 332 19.69 -1.51 14.49
N LYS A 333 18.82 -0.50 14.62
CA LYS A 333 19.24 0.80 15.12
C LYS A 333 18.21 1.37 16.09
N PRO A 334 18.66 2.00 17.21
CA PRO A 334 17.77 2.78 18.07
C PRO A 334 17.00 3.84 17.27
N PRO A 335 15.77 4.21 17.68
CA PRO A 335 14.97 5.21 16.97
C PRO A 335 15.67 6.54 16.79
N GLU A 336 16.56 6.92 17.71
CA GLU A 336 17.37 8.13 17.67
C GLU A 336 18.24 8.24 16.42
N ASN A 337 18.59 7.10 15.81
CA ASN A 337 19.37 7.06 14.57
C ASN A 337 18.54 7.35 13.31
N TYR A 338 17.20 7.39 13.44
CA TYR A 338 16.29 7.71 12.34
C TYR A 338 15.85 9.17 12.28
N GLY A 339 16.43 10.05 13.11
CA GLY A 339 16.18 11.48 13.10
C GLY A 339 15.71 12.05 14.44
N LYS A 340 15.53 13.38 14.46
CA LYS A 340 15.06 14.13 15.63
C LYS A 340 13.53 14.06 15.74
N GLY A 341 12.99 14.38 16.92
CA GLY A 341 11.54 14.44 17.16
C GLY A 341 10.94 13.11 17.60
N ILE A 342 11.78 12.12 17.97
CA ILE A 342 11.36 10.85 18.54
C ILE A 342 12.24 10.48 19.74
N SER A 343 11.65 9.84 20.75
CA SER A 343 12.36 9.32 21.93
C SER A 343 11.76 7.99 22.36
N ARG A 344 12.58 7.09 22.87
CA ARG A 344 12.11 5.81 23.42
C ARG A 344 11.43 6.02 24.78
N THR A 345 10.33 5.32 25.03
CA THR A 345 9.68 5.23 26.35
C THR A 345 9.62 3.79 26.82
N PRO A 346 9.86 3.51 28.11
CA PRO A 346 9.60 2.20 28.70
C PRO A 346 8.12 1.97 29.04
N ASP A 347 7.30 3.05 29.05
CA ASP A 347 5.89 2.98 29.39
C ASP A 347 5.03 2.93 28.13
N ARG A 348 4.37 1.78 27.92
CA ARG A 348 3.47 1.53 26.79
C ARG A 348 2.28 2.49 26.78
N ALA A 349 1.73 2.81 27.98
CA ALA A 349 0.56 3.69 28.10
C ALA A 349 0.88 5.15 27.73
N ASP A 350 2.15 5.56 27.74
CA ASP A 350 2.60 6.92 27.42
C ASP A 350 3.10 7.05 25.96
N ALA A 351 3.04 5.97 25.19
CA ALA A 351 3.57 5.95 23.82
C ALA A 351 2.60 6.59 22.82
N ASP A 352 3.15 7.38 21.89
CA ASP A 352 2.45 7.86 20.68
C ASP A 352 2.56 6.82 19.54
N ILE A 353 3.66 6.05 19.52
CA ILE A 353 3.93 4.98 18.55
C ILE A 353 4.26 3.72 19.33
N ILE A 354 3.64 2.60 18.96
CA ILE A 354 3.84 1.29 19.57
C ILE A 354 4.29 0.29 18.51
N VAL A 355 5.48 -0.28 18.69
CA VAL A 355 5.97 -1.40 17.87
C VAL A 355 5.54 -2.69 18.56
N SER A 356 4.47 -3.34 18.06
CA SER A 356 3.92 -4.55 18.66
C SER A 356 3.11 -5.36 17.67
N CYS A 357 3.09 -6.69 17.84
CA CYS A 357 2.22 -7.60 17.10
C CYS A 357 0.78 -7.65 17.63
N ARG A 358 0.51 -7.05 18.81
CA ARG A 358 -0.79 -7.06 19.48
C ARG A 358 -1.14 -5.73 20.13
N GLN A 359 -2.44 -5.47 20.26
CA GLN A 359 -3.00 -4.37 21.02
C GLN A 359 -3.25 -4.81 22.48
N ALA A 360 -2.89 -3.98 23.45
CA ALA A 360 -3.28 -4.18 24.83
C ALA A 360 -4.53 -3.33 25.18
N ALA A 361 -5.26 -3.76 26.20
CA ALA A 361 -6.52 -3.10 26.60
C ALA A 361 -6.31 -1.69 27.19
N ASP A 362 -5.14 -1.43 27.73
CA ASP A 362 -4.70 -0.17 28.35
C ASP A 362 -3.94 0.76 27.40
N ASP A 363 -3.75 0.34 26.14
CA ASP A 363 -3.11 1.19 25.14
C ASP A 363 -3.92 2.47 24.87
N ARG A 364 -3.21 3.58 24.64
CA ARG A 364 -3.85 4.84 24.23
C ARG A 364 -4.64 4.62 22.93
N ARG A 365 -5.87 5.10 22.87
CA ARG A 365 -6.73 4.97 21.68
C ARG A 365 -6.16 5.60 20.42
N GLU A 366 -5.27 6.58 20.58
CA GLU A 366 -4.64 7.33 19.49
C GLU A 366 -3.19 6.92 19.23
N ALA A 367 -2.69 5.82 19.84
CA ALA A 367 -1.36 5.33 19.55
C ALA A 367 -1.30 4.68 18.16
N LEU A 368 -0.26 5.04 17.39
CA LEU A 368 0.00 4.40 16.10
C LEU A 368 0.74 3.09 16.31
N TYR A 369 0.20 2.00 15.76
CA TYR A 369 0.92 0.73 15.77
C TYR A 369 1.78 0.56 14.52
N LEU A 370 3.01 0.14 14.74
CA LEU A 370 3.93 -0.39 13.74
C LEU A 370 4.06 -1.89 13.98
N ILE A 371 3.49 -2.70 13.10
CA ILE A 371 3.21 -4.10 13.33
C ILE A 371 4.27 -4.97 12.64
N PRO A 372 5.09 -5.72 13.40
CA PRO A 372 6.02 -6.69 12.83
C PRO A 372 5.28 -7.92 12.29
N LYS A 373 5.69 -8.44 11.15
CA LYS A 373 5.15 -9.66 10.55
C LYS A 373 5.86 -10.89 11.12
N SER A 374 5.63 -11.17 12.41
CA SER A 374 6.41 -12.14 13.21
C SER A 374 5.60 -13.31 13.77
N VAL A 375 4.26 -13.24 13.75
CA VAL A 375 3.40 -14.24 14.35
C VAL A 375 3.11 -15.37 13.38
N THR A 376 3.25 -16.62 13.81
CA THR A 376 2.87 -17.82 13.05
C THR A 376 1.57 -18.41 13.58
N LEU A 377 0.73 -18.90 12.67
CA LEU A 377 -0.58 -19.46 12.96
C LEU A 377 -0.56 -20.98 12.70
N GLY A 378 -0.75 -21.76 13.76
CA GLY A 378 -0.92 -23.22 13.63
C GLY A 378 -2.38 -23.61 13.60
N ILE A 379 -2.77 -24.46 12.68
CA ILE A 379 -4.15 -24.91 12.48
C ILE A 379 -4.24 -26.44 12.51
N GLY A 380 -5.17 -26.95 13.33
CA GLY A 380 -5.66 -28.31 13.26
C GLY A 380 -7.15 -28.29 12.89
N CYS A 381 -7.61 -29.21 12.04
CA CYS A 381 -9.00 -29.20 11.61
C CYS A 381 -9.54 -30.61 11.32
N ARG A 382 -10.87 -30.77 11.32
CA ARG A 382 -11.54 -31.98 10.83
C ARG A 382 -11.40 -32.11 9.32
N LYS A 383 -11.59 -33.33 8.80
CA LYS A 383 -11.63 -33.55 7.36
C LYS A 383 -12.85 -32.88 6.74
N GLY A 384 -12.69 -32.26 5.58
CA GLY A 384 -13.76 -31.59 4.84
C GLY A 384 -14.15 -30.24 5.44
N ILE A 385 -13.25 -29.56 6.17
CA ILE A 385 -13.50 -28.25 6.76
C ILE A 385 -13.67 -27.19 5.67
N THR A 386 -14.56 -26.22 5.90
CA THR A 386 -14.75 -25.08 4.98
C THR A 386 -13.79 -23.94 5.31
N ALA A 387 -13.41 -23.13 4.32
CA ALA A 387 -12.60 -21.92 4.53
C ALA A 387 -13.29 -20.94 5.52
N GLU A 388 -14.62 -20.88 5.49
CA GLU A 388 -15.39 -20.04 6.40
C GLU A 388 -15.25 -20.45 7.88
N ALA A 389 -15.28 -21.76 8.18
CA ALA A 389 -15.05 -22.28 9.53
C ALA A 389 -13.62 -21.99 10.01
N VAL A 390 -12.62 -22.14 9.12
CA VAL A 390 -11.24 -21.76 9.43
C VAL A 390 -11.14 -20.27 9.72
N ARG A 391 -11.73 -19.43 8.87
CA ARG A 391 -11.75 -17.97 9.05
C ARG A 391 -12.34 -17.55 10.39
N LYS A 392 -13.51 -18.10 10.77
CA LYS A 392 -14.15 -17.82 12.06
C LYS A 392 -13.25 -18.16 13.25
N ALA A 393 -12.65 -19.35 13.24
CA ALA A 393 -11.75 -19.76 14.32
C ALA A 393 -10.51 -18.87 14.42
N VAL A 394 -9.94 -18.46 13.28
CA VAL A 394 -8.77 -17.57 13.24
C VAL A 394 -9.15 -16.16 13.70
N LEU A 395 -10.26 -15.61 13.24
CA LEU A 395 -10.72 -14.30 13.71
C LEU A 395 -11.00 -14.30 15.22
N GLN A 396 -11.55 -15.39 15.77
CA GLN A 396 -11.77 -15.51 17.22
C GLN A 396 -10.44 -15.45 17.99
N ILE A 397 -9.45 -16.26 17.62
CA ILE A 397 -8.17 -16.27 18.34
C ILE A 397 -7.43 -14.93 18.22
N LEU A 398 -7.48 -14.26 17.06
CA LEU A 398 -6.90 -12.93 16.89
C LEU A 398 -7.60 -11.89 17.76
N GLN A 399 -8.94 -11.92 17.82
CA GLN A 399 -9.73 -11.01 18.65
C GLN A 399 -9.47 -11.21 20.14
N THR A 400 -9.42 -12.46 20.61
CA THR A 400 -9.22 -12.75 22.05
C THR A 400 -7.80 -12.49 22.51
N SER A 401 -6.82 -12.64 21.64
CA SER A 401 -5.40 -12.39 21.94
C SER A 401 -4.96 -10.94 21.69
N GLY A 402 -5.80 -10.13 21.02
CA GLY A 402 -5.45 -8.78 20.57
C GLY A 402 -4.44 -8.73 19.43
N VAL A 403 -4.06 -9.88 18.85
CA VAL A 403 -3.06 -9.96 17.79
C VAL A 403 -3.62 -9.40 16.49
N PHE A 404 -2.86 -8.50 15.85
CA PHE A 404 -3.21 -7.95 14.56
C PHE A 404 -3.12 -9.00 13.44
N ARG A 405 -4.10 -9.01 12.53
CA ARG A 405 -4.04 -9.86 11.33
C ARG A 405 -2.74 -9.63 10.55
N GLN A 406 -2.30 -8.38 10.46
CA GLN A 406 -1.09 -7.96 9.77
C GLN A 406 0.20 -8.55 10.38
N ALA A 407 0.16 -8.99 11.63
CA ALA A 407 1.29 -9.63 12.30
C ALA A 407 1.54 -11.06 11.83
N LEU A 408 0.57 -11.68 11.15
CA LEU A 408 0.71 -13.06 10.69
C LEU A 408 1.74 -13.17 9.56
N SER A 409 2.73 -14.05 9.75
CA SER A 409 3.81 -14.33 8.79
C SER A 409 3.57 -15.61 7.99
N GLY A 410 2.73 -16.54 8.48
CA GLY A 410 2.43 -17.79 7.79
C GLY A 410 1.50 -18.70 8.60
N ILE A 411 1.03 -19.74 7.92
CA ILE A 411 0.14 -20.76 8.44
C ILE A 411 0.87 -22.11 8.44
N ALA A 412 0.67 -22.90 9.49
CA ALA A 412 1.22 -24.24 9.60
C ALA A 412 0.16 -25.28 9.99
N SER A 413 0.32 -26.49 9.48
CA SER A 413 -0.49 -27.65 9.86
C SER A 413 0.31 -28.95 9.71
N ILE A 414 -0.32 -30.08 10.03
CA ILE A 414 0.25 -31.40 9.78
C ILE A 414 0.07 -31.81 8.31
N ASP A 415 0.99 -32.60 7.77
CA ASP A 415 1.01 -33.08 6.37
C ASP A 415 -0.26 -33.87 5.97
N LEU A 416 -0.91 -34.57 6.91
CA LEU A 416 -2.20 -35.19 6.71
C LEU A 416 -3.31 -34.22 6.24
N LYS A 417 -3.10 -32.93 6.38
CA LYS A 417 -4.02 -31.83 5.96
C LYS A 417 -3.59 -31.14 4.67
N LYS A 418 -2.60 -31.69 3.99
CA LYS A 418 -2.06 -31.10 2.75
C LYS A 418 -3.11 -30.97 1.65
N GLU A 419 -4.07 -31.90 1.56
CA GLU A 419 -5.14 -31.88 0.56
C GLU A 419 -6.47 -31.29 1.09
N GLU A 420 -6.46 -30.59 2.24
CA GLU A 420 -7.66 -30.00 2.81
C GLU A 420 -7.99 -28.68 2.08
N ALA A 421 -9.01 -28.75 1.20
CA ALA A 421 -9.36 -27.64 0.31
C ALA A 421 -9.73 -26.34 1.07
N GLY A 422 -10.45 -26.45 2.20
CA GLY A 422 -10.84 -25.28 2.98
C GLY A 422 -9.65 -24.57 3.64
N LEU A 423 -8.62 -25.32 4.05
CA LEU A 423 -7.41 -24.73 4.61
C LEU A 423 -6.58 -24.01 3.54
N ARG A 424 -6.45 -24.61 2.36
CA ARG A 424 -5.75 -23.99 1.22
C ARG A 424 -6.46 -22.72 0.74
N ALA A 425 -7.79 -22.78 0.57
CA ALA A 425 -8.58 -21.63 0.15
C ALA A 425 -8.48 -20.46 1.15
N PHE A 426 -8.46 -20.75 2.46
CA PHE A 426 -8.24 -19.75 3.48
C PHE A 426 -6.85 -19.12 3.39
N ALA A 427 -5.80 -19.91 3.21
CA ALA A 427 -4.43 -19.42 3.07
C ALA A 427 -4.27 -18.54 1.83
N GLU A 428 -4.88 -18.93 0.71
CA GLU A 428 -4.89 -18.13 -0.53
C GLU A 428 -5.68 -16.82 -0.35
N GLU A 429 -6.84 -16.86 0.28
CA GLU A 429 -7.66 -15.66 0.56
C GLU A 429 -6.91 -14.64 1.42
N TRP A 430 -6.11 -15.12 2.39
CA TRP A 430 -5.37 -14.26 3.31
C TRP A 430 -3.96 -13.92 2.83
N ASP A 431 -3.56 -14.42 1.65
CA ASP A 431 -2.23 -14.26 1.07
C ASP A 431 -1.10 -14.62 2.07
N LEU A 432 -1.30 -15.76 2.76
CA LEU A 432 -0.34 -16.28 3.74
C LEU A 432 0.29 -17.58 3.23
N PRO A 433 1.62 -17.75 3.36
CA PRO A 433 2.28 -18.99 3.04
C PRO A 433 1.77 -20.12 3.96
N LEU A 434 1.52 -21.29 3.38
CA LEU A 434 1.01 -22.46 4.07
C LEU A 434 2.06 -23.58 4.07
N SER A 435 2.53 -23.97 5.26
CA SER A 435 3.53 -24.98 5.50
C SER A 435 2.94 -26.22 6.14
N PHE A 436 3.47 -27.39 5.80
CA PHE A 436 3.05 -28.66 6.36
C PHE A 436 4.24 -29.41 6.94
N PHE A 437 4.04 -29.99 8.13
CA PHE A 437 5.06 -30.73 8.85
C PHE A 437 4.59 -32.16 9.12
N THR A 438 5.51 -33.11 9.10
CA THR A 438 5.24 -34.52 9.45
C THR A 438 5.00 -34.66 10.95
N SER A 439 4.38 -35.78 11.36
CA SER A 439 4.22 -36.08 12.79
C SER A 439 5.56 -36.17 13.52
N ASP A 440 6.62 -36.66 12.85
CA ASP A 440 7.95 -36.77 13.44
C ASP A 440 8.58 -35.42 13.70
N GLU A 441 8.49 -34.49 12.75
CA GLU A 441 8.93 -33.10 12.93
C GLU A 441 8.17 -32.40 14.07
N LEU A 442 6.86 -32.60 14.14
CA LEU A 442 6.04 -32.01 15.20
C LEU A 442 6.33 -32.62 16.59
N ARG A 443 6.68 -33.91 16.69
CA ARG A 443 7.08 -34.55 17.96
C ARG A 443 8.39 -33.96 18.50
N GLN A 444 9.30 -33.57 17.63
CA GLN A 444 10.60 -33.02 18.01
C GLN A 444 10.53 -31.56 18.51
N VAL A 445 9.39 -30.87 18.32
CA VAL A 445 9.23 -29.49 18.79
C VAL A 445 9.30 -29.44 20.31
N PRO A 446 10.26 -28.71 20.89
CA PRO A 446 10.40 -28.59 22.34
C PRO A 446 9.27 -27.72 22.93
N GLY A 447 8.85 -28.02 24.15
CA GLY A 447 7.86 -27.25 24.88
C GLY A 447 6.76 -28.07 25.52
N THR A 448 5.87 -27.40 26.24
CA THR A 448 4.68 -27.99 26.86
C THR A 448 3.46 -27.59 26.09
N PHE A 449 2.74 -28.57 25.55
CA PHE A 449 1.60 -28.38 24.67
C PHE A 449 0.34 -29.01 25.26
N SER A 450 -0.83 -28.55 24.79
CA SER A 450 -2.11 -29.16 25.11
C SER A 450 -2.14 -30.63 24.67
N THR A 451 -2.78 -31.49 25.42
CA THR A 451 -2.84 -32.92 25.11
C THR A 451 -4.24 -33.34 24.67
N SER A 452 -4.32 -34.25 23.70
CA SER A 452 -5.56 -34.88 23.23
C SER A 452 -5.27 -36.30 22.77
N ASP A 453 -5.80 -37.26 23.48
CA ASP A 453 -5.60 -38.70 23.15
C ASP A 453 -6.21 -39.04 21.79
N PHE A 454 -7.35 -38.46 21.44
CA PHE A 454 -7.94 -38.62 20.10
C PHE A 454 -7.00 -38.12 19.01
N VAL A 455 -6.44 -36.88 19.16
CA VAL A 455 -5.51 -36.33 18.19
C VAL A 455 -4.26 -37.20 18.09
N ARG A 456 -3.73 -37.65 19.23
CA ARG A 456 -2.55 -38.52 19.28
C ARG A 456 -2.76 -39.82 18.54
N THR A 457 -3.94 -40.45 18.67
CA THR A 457 -4.27 -41.71 17.97
C THR A 457 -4.35 -41.52 16.45
N VAL A 458 -4.87 -40.38 16.00
CA VAL A 458 -5.09 -40.11 14.56
C VAL A 458 -3.85 -39.54 13.87
N THR A 459 -3.10 -38.68 14.55
CA THR A 459 -2.02 -37.88 13.93
C THR A 459 -0.63 -38.24 14.43
N GLY A 460 -0.51 -39.07 15.48
CA GLY A 460 0.77 -39.39 16.12
C GLY A 460 1.33 -38.28 17.03
N VAL A 461 0.66 -37.15 17.18
CA VAL A 461 1.04 -36.02 18.07
C VAL A 461 -0.13 -35.60 18.96
N ASP A 462 0.17 -35.10 20.14
CA ASP A 462 -0.83 -34.67 21.15
C ASP A 462 -1.57 -33.37 20.78
N CYS A 463 -0.90 -32.45 20.04
CA CYS A 463 -1.50 -31.22 19.57
C CYS A 463 -0.89 -30.78 18.23
N VAL A 464 -1.72 -30.70 17.20
CA VAL A 464 -1.28 -30.25 15.86
C VAL A 464 -1.06 -28.74 15.84
N CYS A 465 -2.06 -27.94 16.22
CA CYS A 465 -2.01 -26.47 16.03
C CYS A 465 -0.88 -25.81 16.83
N GLU A 466 -0.68 -26.15 18.09
CA GLU A 466 0.37 -25.51 18.90
C GLU A 466 1.77 -25.92 18.40
N ARG A 467 1.98 -27.21 18.13
CA ARG A 467 3.27 -27.70 17.64
C ARG A 467 3.62 -27.15 16.26
N SER A 468 2.64 -27.10 15.35
CA SER A 468 2.89 -26.56 14.00
C SER A 468 3.13 -25.06 14.01
N ALA A 469 2.45 -24.28 14.89
CA ALA A 469 2.74 -22.87 15.08
C ALA A 469 4.19 -22.65 15.54
N VAL A 470 4.60 -23.34 16.62
CA VAL A 470 5.96 -23.21 17.17
C VAL A 470 7.01 -23.69 16.15
N ARG A 471 6.75 -24.79 15.45
CA ARG A 471 7.69 -25.31 14.44
C ARG A 471 7.93 -24.30 13.32
N LEU A 472 6.86 -23.68 12.80
CA LEU A 472 6.99 -22.63 11.77
C LEU A 472 7.71 -21.38 12.31
N ALA A 473 7.43 -20.98 13.57
CA ALA A 473 8.11 -19.87 14.23
C ALA A 473 9.62 -20.12 14.37
N MET A 474 10.02 -21.35 14.69
CA MET A 474 11.43 -21.75 14.73
C MET A 474 12.09 -21.66 13.34
N ASP A 475 11.37 -21.96 12.27
CA ASP A 475 11.91 -21.83 10.91
C ASP A 475 12.09 -20.38 10.48
N HIS A 476 11.20 -19.47 10.95
CA HIS A 476 11.31 -18.05 10.69
C HIS A 476 12.38 -17.34 11.55
N SER A 477 12.74 -17.88 12.70
CA SER A 477 13.71 -17.29 13.64
C SER A 477 15.18 -17.57 13.32
N GLY A 478 15.55 -17.94 12.13
CA GLY A 478 16.93 -18.31 11.89
C GLY A 478 17.55 -17.86 10.59
N HIS A 479 18.26 -16.73 10.59
CA HIS A 479 19.38 -16.46 9.66
C HIS A 479 20.48 -15.61 10.33
N SER A 480 20.63 -15.66 11.63
CA SER A 480 21.74 -14.98 12.32
C SER A 480 22.82 -16.00 12.67
N GLY A 481 23.85 -16.10 11.83
CA GLY A 481 25.17 -16.62 12.18
C GLY A 481 25.24 -18.07 12.72
N LYS A 482 26.23 -18.78 12.29
CA LYS A 482 26.58 -20.17 12.65
C LYS A 482 26.33 -20.50 14.13
N GLY A 483 25.31 -21.33 14.45
CA GLY A 483 25.25 -22.14 15.66
C GLY A 483 24.28 -21.74 16.78
N GLY A 484 23.36 -20.79 16.57
CA GLY A 484 22.31 -20.49 17.56
C GLY A 484 21.16 -21.51 17.54
N GLU A 485 20.72 -22.01 18.69
CA GLU A 485 19.50 -22.80 18.80
C GLU A 485 18.28 -21.95 18.40
N LYS A 486 17.50 -22.44 17.46
CA LYS A 486 16.24 -21.82 17.04
C LYS A 486 15.23 -21.92 18.18
N GLN A 487 14.84 -20.82 18.76
CA GLN A 487 13.86 -20.77 19.84
C GLN A 487 12.56 -20.14 19.37
N ALA A 488 11.46 -20.68 19.86
CA ALA A 488 10.12 -20.12 19.63
C ALA A 488 9.24 -20.39 20.85
N CYS A 489 8.21 -19.56 21.05
CA CYS A 489 7.26 -19.75 22.14
C CYS A 489 5.82 -19.58 21.64
N LEU A 490 4.90 -20.24 22.35
CA LEU A 490 3.47 -19.97 22.15
C LEU A 490 3.15 -18.58 22.66
N LEU A 491 2.55 -17.77 21.78
CA LEU A 491 1.95 -16.48 22.12
C LEU A 491 0.54 -16.69 22.64
N GLU A 492 -0.23 -17.59 21.99
CA GLU A 492 -1.57 -17.95 22.41
C GLU A 492 -1.79 -19.46 22.26
N LYS A 493 -2.32 -20.08 23.34
CA LYS A 493 -2.62 -21.51 23.37
C LYS A 493 -3.80 -21.86 22.49
N LYS A 494 -3.97 -23.16 22.27
CA LYS A 494 -5.04 -23.73 21.45
C LYS A 494 -6.42 -23.19 21.84
N GLN A 495 -7.10 -22.57 20.88
CA GLN A 495 -8.52 -22.30 20.90
C GLN A 495 -9.26 -23.20 19.89
N SER A 496 -10.51 -23.53 20.16
CA SER A 496 -11.30 -24.45 19.32
C SER A 496 -12.64 -23.83 18.95
N LEU A 497 -13.00 -23.87 17.67
CA LEU A 497 -14.30 -23.43 17.17
C LEU A 497 -14.71 -24.27 15.95
N GLU A 498 -15.94 -24.77 15.91
CA GLU A 498 -16.56 -25.44 14.75
C GLU A 498 -15.69 -26.54 14.10
N GLY A 499 -14.90 -27.27 14.89
CA GLY A 499 -14.03 -28.35 14.38
C GLY A 499 -12.69 -27.88 13.85
N VAL A 500 -12.32 -26.62 14.07
CA VAL A 500 -11.01 -26.05 13.86
C VAL A 500 -10.34 -25.77 15.20
N THR A 501 -9.05 -26.01 15.31
CA THR A 501 -8.20 -25.58 16.42
C THR A 501 -7.12 -24.65 15.88
N ALA A 502 -6.91 -23.52 16.55
CA ALA A 502 -5.90 -22.53 16.18
C ALA A 502 -5.00 -22.21 17.38
N ALA A 503 -3.75 -21.91 17.13
CA ALA A 503 -2.77 -21.45 18.10
C ALA A 503 -1.81 -20.45 17.45
N LEU A 504 -1.22 -19.53 18.24
CA LEU A 504 -0.29 -18.52 17.75
C LEU A 504 1.07 -18.70 18.42
N ALA A 505 2.15 -18.49 17.68
CA ALA A 505 3.51 -18.57 18.18
C ALA A 505 4.40 -17.45 17.64
N LEU A 506 5.50 -17.18 18.35
CA LEU A 506 6.55 -16.23 17.98
C LEU A 506 7.90 -16.93 17.97
N GLY A 507 8.75 -16.58 17.01
CA GLY A 507 10.18 -16.89 17.07
C GLY A 507 10.85 -16.04 18.14
N LYS A 508 11.82 -16.60 18.87
CA LYS A 508 12.69 -15.87 19.79
C LYS A 508 14.09 -15.83 19.21
N GLU A 509 14.65 -14.64 19.11
CA GLU A 509 16.08 -14.48 18.87
C GLU A 509 16.86 -14.52 20.20
N ASN A 510 18.06 -15.07 20.15
CA ASN A 510 18.97 -15.05 21.29
C ASN A 510 19.36 -13.60 21.61
N GLN A 511 19.01 -13.10 22.78
CA GLN A 511 19.33 -11.74 23.28
C GLN A 511 20.84 -11.42 23.39
N SER A 512 21.74 -12.32 22.96
CA SER A 512 23.19 -12.11 22.99
C SER A 512 23.72 -11.18 21.90
N ALA A 513 22.87 -10.69 20.96
CA ALA A 513 23.31 -9.77 19.90
C ALA A 513 23.23 -8.28 20.28
N TRP A 514 22.63 -7.94 21.41
CA TRP A 514 22.64 -6.58 21.95
C TRP A 514 23.83 -6.41 22.87
N GLY A 515 25.02 -6.21 22.26
CA GLY A 515 26.25 -5.90 22.98
C GLY A 515 26.04 -4.70 23.90
N ASN A 516 26.35 -4.93 25.18
CA ASN A 516 26.68 -3.90 26.15
C ASN A 516 27.81 -3.03 25.59
N ASP A 517 27.48 -1.94 24.92
CA ASP A 517 28.38 -0.79 24.82
C ASP A 517 27.80 0.32 25.70
N ARG A 518 28.39 0.40 26.89
CA ARG A 518 28.24 1.51 27.82
C ARG A 518 29.07 2.70 27.35
#